data_621d161ecd820244d14685394c99c7e1
#
_entry.id   621d161ecd820244d14685394c99c7e1
#
_cell.length_a   1.000
_cell.length_b   1.000
_cell.length_c   1.000
_cell.angle_alpha   90.00
_cell.angle_beta   90.00
_cell.angle_gamma   90.00
#
_symmetry.space_group_name_H-M   'P 1'
#
loop_
_entity.id
_entity.type
_entity.pdbx_description
1 polymer ?
#
loop_
_entity_poly.entity_id
_entity_poly.type
_entity_poly.pdbx_seq_one_letter_code
_entity_poly.pdbx_strand_id
1 'polypeptide(L)'
;MNDVIRCLLTRRSVKKYRAEQVEEEKLEQILQAGSYAACGMGKQAGKIVVLQDPADIAQLEKLNAQILGNPDLHPFYGAPTVCVVFADTSVGTWVEDGSLVIGNMLAAAHSLGAVSYTHLTLPT
;
A
#
# COMPACT_ATOMS: atom_id res chain seq x y z
N MET A 1 10.89 -25.02 -5.37
CA MET A 1 10.57 -23.66 -4.90
C MET A 1 9.11 -23.62 -4.52
N ASN A 2 8.80 -23.19 -3.31
CA ASN A 2 7.41 -23.10 -2.88
C ASN A 2 6.74 -21.81 -3.39
N ASP A 3 5.42 -21.72 -3.21
CA ASP A 3 4.64 -20.61 -3.76
C ASP A 3 4.98 -19.27 -3.12
N VAL A 4 5.37 -19.25 -1.84
CA VAL A 4 5.77 -18.02 -1.16
C VAL A 4 7.02 -17.43 -1.80
N ILE A 5 8.04 -18.24 -2.01
CA ILE A 5 9.29 -17.78 -2.63
C ILE A 5 9.02 -17.35 -4.06
N ARG A 6 8.24 -18.10 -4.81
CA ARG A 6 7.87 -17.73 -6.18
C ARG A 6 7.16 -16.39 -6.22
N CYS A 7 6.22 -16.16 -5.32
CA CYS A 7 5.49 -14.89 -5.20
C CYS A 7 6.45 -13.72 -4.98
N LEU A 8 7.36 -13.86 -4.03
CA LEU A 8 8.32 -12.80 -3.71
C LEU A 8 9.26 -12.48 -4.89
N LEU A 9 9.68 -13.49 -5.63
CA LEU A 9 10.60 -13.33 -6.76
C LEU A 9 9.94 -12.80 -8.03
N THR A 10 8.64 -13.03 -8.20
CA THR A 10 7.92 -12.69 -9.45
C THR A 10 7.12 -11.40 -9.37
N ARG A 11 6.88 -10.85 -8.17
CA ARG A 11 6.18 -9.59 -8.02
C ARG A 11 6.89 -8.46 -8.78
N ARG A 12 6.11 -7.64 -9.44
CA ARG A 12 6.61 -6.45 -10.14
C ARG A 12 5.71 -5.26 -9.81
N SER A 13 6.28 -4.06 -9.83
CA SER A 13 5.52 -2.82 -9.73
C SER A 13 4.76 -2.58 -11.03
N VAL A 14 3.47 -2.34 -10.92
CA VAL A 14 2.59 -2.07 -12.05
C VAL A 14 2.04 -0.67 -11.90
N LYS A 15 2.17 0.15 -12.94
CA LYS A 15 1.78 1.57 -12.94
C LYS A 15 0.59 1.85 -13.84
N LYS A 16 -0.20 0.83 -14.17
CA LYS A 16 -1.41 0.95 -14.96
C LYS A 16 -2.44 -0.01 -14.37
N TYR A 17 -3.58 0.52 -13.99
CA TYR A 17 -4.63 -0.22 -13.30
C TYR A 17 -5.91 -0.24 -14.11
N ARG A 18 -6.72 -1.29 -13.88
CA ARG A 18 -8.09 -1.35 -14.37
C ARG A 18 -8.97 -0.42 -13.55
N ALA A 19 -10.06 0.06 -14.17
CA ALA A 19 -11.06 0.87 -13.48
C ALA A 19 -11.89 0.06 -12.46
N GLU A 20 -11.92 -1.26 -12.61
CA GLU A 20 -12.67 -2.16 -11.74
C GLU A 20 -12.07 -2.21 -10.34
N GLN A 21 -12.94 -2.19 -9.32
CA GLN A 21 -12.50 -2.35 -7.94
C GLN A 21 -11.98 -3.77 -7.70
N VAL A 22 -11.02 -3.87 -6.79
CA VAL A 22 -10.57 -5.15 -6.26
C VAL A 22 -11.74 -5.84 -5.56
N GLU A 23 -11.85 -7.15 -5.72
CA GLU A 23 -12.86 -7.94 -5.01
C GLU A 23 -12.68 -7.80 -3.50
N GLU A 24 -13.80 -7.64 -2.77
CA GLU A 24 -13.78 -7.39 -1.34
C GLU A 24 -13.02 -8.47 -0.56
N GLU A 25 -13.22 -9.74 -0.91
CA GLU A 25 -12.49 -10.86 -0.29
C GLU A 25 -10.98 -10.74 -0.46
N LYS A 26 -10.52 -10.34 -1.64
CA LYS A 26 -9.10 -10.15 -1.89
C LYS A 26 -8.55 -8.98 -1.09
N LEU A 27 -9.29 -7.88 -1.04
CA LEU A 27 -8.91 -6.71 -0.26
C LEU A 27 -8.77 -7.06 1.22
N GLU A 28 -9.73 -7.79 1.79
CA GLU A 28 -9.67 -8.23 3.18
C GLU A 28 -8.43 -9.07 3.47
N GLN A 29 -8.10 -10.00 2.59
CA GLN A 29 -6.89 -10.82 2.75
C GLN A 29 -5.61 -9.99 2.67
N ILE A 30 -5.57 -9.00 1.78
CA ILE A 30 -4.43 -8.08 1.67
C ILE A 30 -4.27 -7.28 2.96
N LEU A 31 -5.36 -6.75 3.48
CA LEU A 31 -5.35 -5.97 4.73
C LEU A 31 -4.93 -6.84 5.92
N GLN A 32 -5.44 -8.06 5.98
CA GLN A 32 -5.06 -9.02 7.01
C GLN A 32 -3.55 -9.34 6.94
N ALA A 33 -3.03 -9.60 5.77
CA ALA A 33 -1.60 -9.84 5.58
C ALA A 33 -0.75 -8.66 6.07
N GLY A 34 -1.18 -7.44 5.78
CA GLY A 34 -0.51 -6.23 6.28
C GLY A 34 -0.55 -6.13 7.80
N SER A 35 -1.70 -6.42 8.40
CA SER A 35 -1.88 -6.33 9.86
C SER A 35 -1.07 -7.38 10.64
N TYR A 36 -0.67 -8.47 9.98
CA TYR A 36 0.16 -9.52 10.58
C TYR A 36 1.66 -9.35 10.32
N ALA A 37 2.07 -8.23 9.74
CA ALA A 37 3.49 -7.96 9.52
C ALA A 37 4.26 -7.90 10.83
N ALA A 38 5.53 -8.29 10.78
CA ALA A 38 6.41 -8.17 11.93
C ALA A 38 6.55 -6.70 12.36
N CYS A 39 6.62 -6.47 13.66
CA CYS A 39 6.79 -5.14 14.22
C CYS A 39 7.70 -5.19 15.45
N GLY A 40 8.39 -4.08 15.72
CA GLY A 40 9.32 -3.98 16.84
C GLY A 40 8.59 -4.11 18.17
N MET A 41 9.01 -5.06 18.99
CA MET A 41 8.50 -5.32 20.34
C MET A 41 6.97 -5.50 20.42
N GLY A 42 6.33 -5.90 19.33
CA GLY A 42 4.89 -6.12 19.27
C GLY A 42 4.02 -4.86 19.42
N LYS A 43 4.59 -3.67 19.23
CA LYS A 43 3.89 -2.39 19.47
C LYS A 43 2.92 -2.00 18.37
N GLN A 44 2.96 -2.66 17.22
CA GLN A 44 2.02 -2.45 16.11
C GLN A 44 1.87 -0.96 15.72
N ALA A 45 2.97 -0.32 15.38
CA ALA A 45 3.00 1.10 15.02
C ALA A 45 2.23 1.41 13.73
N GLY A 46 2.08 0.43 12.85
CA GLY A 46 1.44 0.63 11.54
C GLY A 46 -0.08 0.56 11.59
N LYS A 47 -0.74 1.46 10.87
CA LYS A 47 -2.20 1.47 10.65
C LYS A 47 -2.48 1.62 9.18
N ILE A 48 -3.50 0.90 8.69
CA ILE A 48 -3.89 0.93 7.27
C ILE A 48 -5.22 1.66 7.14
N VAL A 49 -5.26 2.65 6.26
CA VAL A 49 -6.50 3.32 5.86
C VAL A 49 -6.74 3.01 4.39
N VAL A 50 -7.96 2.61 4.06
CA VAL A 50 -8.35 2.24 2.70
C VAL A 50 -9.24 3.33 2.12
N LEU A 51 -8.87 3.85 0.95
CA LEU A 51 -9.66 4.81 0.20
C LEU A 51 -10.19 4.15 -1.07
N GLN A 52 -11.49 4.20 -1.26
CA GLN A 52 -12.18 3.71 -2.47
C GLN A 52 -13.13 4.74 -3.06
N ASP A 53 -13.44 5.81 -2.32
CA ASP A 53 -14.21 6.93 -2.86
C ASP A 53 -13.35 7.73 -3.84
N PRO A 54 -13.77 7.88 -5.11
CA PRO A 54 -13.00 8.62 -6.10
C PRO A 54 -12.67 10.06 -5.69
N ALA A 55 -13.56 10.73 -4.95
CA ALA A 55 -13.33 12.09 -4.48
C ALA A 55 -12.19 12.15 -3.45
N ASP A 56 -12.15 11.21 -2.52
CA ASP A 56 -11.10 11.11 -1.51
C ASP A 56 -9.75 10.77 -2.16
N ILE A 57 -9.74 9.84 -3.10
CA ILE A 57 -8.54 9.47 -3.85
C ILE A 57 -8.01 10.66 -4.63
N ALA A 58 -8.87 11.39 -5.32
CA ALA A 58 -8.47 12.58 -6.09
C ALA A 58 -7.88 13.67 -5.19
N GLN A 59 -8.46 13.89 -4.03
CA GLN A 59 -7.96 14.88 -3.07
C GLN A 59 -6.58 14.49 -2.53
N LEU A 60 -6.39 13.24 -2.15
CA LEU A 60 -5.10 12.74 -1.68
C LEU A 60 -4.04 12.79 -2.80
N GLU A 61 -4.42 12.40 -4.02
CA GLU A 61 -3.53 12.46 -5.17
C GLU A 61 -3.05 13.88 -5.44
N LYS A 62 -3.94 14.85 -5.33
CA LYS A 62 -3.60 16.27 -5.48
C LYS A 62 -2.57 16.72 -4.44
N LEU A 63 -2.76 16.34 -3.18
CA LEU A 63 -1.82 16.65 -2.11
C LEU A 63 -0.45 16.02 -2.37
N ASN A 64 -0.43 14.77 -2.79
CA ASN A 64 0.82 14.07 -3.11
C ASN A 64 1.54 14.70 -4.31
N ALA A 65 0.80 15.11 -5.33
CA ALA A 65 1.37 15.79 -6.50
C ALA A 65 2.03 17.12 -6.10
N GLN A 66 1.41 17.86 -5.19
CA GLN A 66 1.98 19.12 -4.65
C GLN A 66 3.27 18.84 -3.88
N ILE A 67 3.31 17.82 -3.05
CA ILE A 67 4.51 17.43 -2.29
C ILE A 67 5.65 17.05 -3.25
N LEU A 68 5.33 16.38 -4.36
CA LEU A 68 6.30 16.01 -5.39
C LEU A 68 6.78 17.21 -6.24
N GLY A 69 6.19 18.38 -6.04
CA GLY A 69 6.61 19.60 -6.72
C GLY A 69 6.01 19.81 -8.10
N ASN A 70 5.10 18.97 -8.54
CA ASN A 70 4.39 19.12 -9.82
C ASN A 70 2.91 18.78 -9.64
N PRO A 71 2.02 19.80 -9.57
CA PRO A 71 0.60 19.56 -9.32
C PRO A 71 -0.14 18.84 -10.46
N ASP A 72 0.48 18.70 -11.62
CA ASP A 72 -0.11 18.01 -12.77
C ASP A 72 0.16 16.51 -12.78
N LEU A 73 0.94 16.00 -11.81
CA LEU A 73 1.23 14.58 -11.69
C LEU A 73 0.01 13.79 -11.21
N HIS A 74 -0.08 12.54 -11.68
CA HIS A 74 -1.07 11.57 -11.24
C HIS A 74 -0.36 10.37 -10.59
N PRO A 75 0.15 10.52 -9.35
CA PRO A 75 1.00 9.51 -8.73
C PRO A 75 0.30 8.19 -8.39
N PHE A 76 -1.03 8.15 -8.43
CA PHE A 76 -1.78 6.90 -8.16
C PHE A 76 -2.17 6.15 -9.43
N TYR A 77 -1.83 6.68 -10.61
CA TYR A 77 -2.03 6.00 -11.89
C TYR A 77 -3.47 5.51 -12.13
N GLY A 78 -4.46 6.22 -11.61
CA GLY A 78 -5.87 5.86 -11.78
C GLY A 78 -6.31 4.65 -10.94
N ALA A 79 -5.57 4.27 -9.92
CA ALA A 79 -5.94 3.15 -9.06
C ALA A 79 -7.30 3.38 -8.38
N PRO A 80 -8.24 2.44 -8.45
CA PRO A 80 -9.55 2.58 -7.83
C PRO A 80 -9.56 2.34 -6.32
N THR A 81 -8.51 1.73 -5.78
CA THR A 81 -8.29 1.54 -4.35
C THR A 81 -6.90 2.05 -3.99
N VAL A 82 -6.81 2.87 -2.96
CA VAL A 82 -5.55 3.36 -2.41
C VAL A 82 -5.49 3.01 -0.94
N CYS A 83 -4.43 2.33 -0.54
CA CYS A 83 -4.17 2.02 0.86
C CYS A 83 -3.08 2.95 1.37
N VAL A 84 -3.36 3.63 2.48
CA VAL A 84 -2.41 4.52 3.14
C VAL A 84 -1.97 3.86 4.45
N VAL A 85 -0.67 3.69 4.60
CA VAL A 85 -0.10 3.12 5.83
C VAL A 85 0.48 4.25 6.66
N PHE A 86 -0.07 4.43 7.85
CA PHE A 86 0.45 5.34 8.85
C PHE A 86 1.28 4.57 9.87
N ALA A 87 2.30 5.21 10.41
CA ALA A 87 3.09 4.62 11.48
C ALA A 87 3.26 5.62 12.62
N ASP A 88 3.11 5.13 13.85
CA ASP A 88 3.26 5.94 15.06
C ASP A 88 4.73 6.28 15.28
N THR A 89 5.08 7.55 15.09
CA THR A 89 6.46 8.04 15.20
C THR A 89 7.02 7.99 16.63
N SER A 90 6.18 7.79 17.63
CA SER A 90 6.65 7.58 19.01
C SER A 90 7.28 6.20 19.23
N VAL A 91 7.03 5.26 18.30
CA VAL A 91 7.62 3.92 18.32
C VAL A 91 8.95 3.95 17.56
N GLY A 92 10.05 3.54 18.20
CA GLY A 92 11.40 3.66 17.62
C GLY A 92 11.59 2.96 16.27
N THR A 93 10.81 1.89 16.00
CA THR A 93 10.88 1.12 14.75
C THR A 93 9.76 1.47 13.77
N TRP A 94 9.22 2.67 13.84
CA TRP A 94 8.04 3.06 13.04
C TRP A 94 8.27 2.98 11.52
N VAL A 95 9.45 3.32 11.05
CA VAL A 95 9.77 3.25 9.61
C VAL A 95 9.77 1.79 9.14
N GLU A 96 10.46 0.93 9.86
CA GLU A 96 10.56 -0.49 9.55
C GLU A 96 9.19 -1.15 9.66
N ASP A 97 8.45 -0.85 10.72
CA ASP A 97 7.12 -1.43 10.96
C ASP A 97 6.14 -1.08 9.83
N GLY A 98 6.08 0.19 9.45
CA GLY A 98 5.25 0.64 8.32
C GLY A 98 5.67 0.02 6.99
N SER A 99 6.97 -0.07 6.75
CA SER A 99 7.51 -0.66 5.52
C SER A 99 7.20 -2.16 5.43
N LEU A 100 7.28 -2.89 6.53
CA LEU A 100 6.93 -4.32 6.57
C LEU A 100 5.44 -4.55 6.30
N VAL A 101 4.57 -3.69 6.82
CA VAL A 101 3.13 -3.73 6.51
C VAL A 101 2.92 -3.64 5.00
N ILE A 102 3.52 -2.64 4.36
CA ILE A 102 3.42 -2.46 2.90
C ILE A 102 3.99 -3.67 2.16
N GLY A 103 5.14 -4.18 2.58
CA GLY A 103 5.76 -5.35 1.97
C GLY A 103 4.85 -6.58 1.98
N ASN A 104 4.22 -6.86 3.12
CA ASN A 104 3.25 -7.95 3.24
C ASN A 104 2.05 -7.75 2.31
N MET A 105 1.53 -6.52 2.25
CA MET A 105 0.39 -6.20 1.38
C MET A 105 0.73 -6.38 -0.10
N LEU A 106 1.92 -5.96 -0.52
CA LEU A 106 2.37 -6.14 -1.91
C LEU A 106 2.46 -7.61 -2.30
N ALA A 107 3.05 -8.44 -1.43
CA ALA A 107 3.16 -9.87 -1.66
C ALA A 107 1.79 -10.54 -1.70
N ALA A 108 0.90 -10.20 -0.77
CA ALA A 108 -0.45 -10.73 -0.73
C ALA A 108 -1.24 -10.35 -1.98
N ALA A 109 -1.17 -9.09 -2.41
CA ALA A 109 -1.85 -8.62 -3.61
C ALA A 109 -1.39 -9.40 -4.84
N HIS A 110 -0.08 -9.58 -5.00
CA HIS A 110 0.46 -10.35 -6.12
C HIS A 110 0.00 -11.80 -6.10
N SER A 111 0.01 -12.44 -4.93
CA SER A 111 -0.42 -13.85 -4.78
C SER A 111 -1.90 -14.05 -5.14
N LEU A 112 -2.72 -13.02 -4.96
CA LEU A 112 -4.16 -13.04 -5.25
C LEU A 112 -4.49 -12.57 -6.67
N GLY A 113 -3.47 -12.27 -7.48
CA GLY A 113 -3.66 -11.78 -8.84
C GLY A 113 -4.05 -10.31 -8.93
N ALA A 114 -4.00 -9.57 -7.82
CA ALA A 114 -4.17 -8.12 -7.83
C ALA A 114 -2.82 -7.45 -8.14
N VAL A 115 -2.84 -6.46 -9.03
CA VAL A 115 -1.64 -5.69 -9.33
C VAL A 115 -1.50 -4.53 -8.36
N SER A 116 -0.27 -4.23 -7.96
CA SER A 116 0.01 -3.21 -6.97
C SER A 116 1.25 -2.39 -7.32
N TYR A 117 1.26 -1.19 -6.81
CA TYR A 117 2.40 -0.28 -6.91
C TYR A 117 2.54 0.46 -5.58
N THR A 118 3.77 0.61 -5.14
CA THR A 118 4.07 1.41 -3.94
C THR A 118 4.52 2.78 -4.35
N HIS A 119 3.82 3.80 -3.89
CA HIS A 119 4.23 5.18 -3.98
C HIS A 119 4.65 5.66 -2.60
N LEU A 120 5.90 6.12 -2.50
CA LEU A 120 6.41 6.67 -1.25
C LEU A 120 6.24 8.18 -1.29
N THR A 121 5.35 8.70 -0.46
CA THR A 121 5.36 10.10 -0.09
C THR A 121 6.09 10.20 1.23
N LEU A 122 7.16 10.97 1.21
CA LEU A 122 7.88 11.23 2.45
C LEU A 122 7.05 12.17 3.31
N PRO A 123 6.81 11.83 4.57
CA PRO A 123 6.21 12.79 5.49
C PRO A 123 7.15 13.96 5.65
N THR A 124 6.61 15.10 5.54
CA THR A 124 7.31 16.33 5.87
C THR A 124 7.25 16.57 7.37
#